data_457864b8407236b32636be237830083c
#
_entry.id   457864b8407236b32636be237830083c
#
_cell.length_a   1.000
_cell.length_b   1.000
_cell.length_c   1.000
_cell.angle_alpha   90.00
_cell.angle_beta   90.00
_cell.angle_gamma   90.00
#
_symmetry.space_group_name_H-M   'P 1'
#
loop_
_entity.id
_entity.type
_entity.pdbx_description
1 polymer ?
#
loop_
_entity_poly.entity_id
_entity_poly.type
_entity_poly.pdbx_seq_one_letter_code
_entity_poly.pdbx_strand_id
1 'polypeptide(L)'
;MSKRPMYLQHVNIYVRNAERSKEWYEDMLGLHTYEYRPGWAAFMSADTEQSHEVALMQLGPDAPLQQKGQVGLNHLAWRLGSLDDLKEFYDRCRERRQPIERIADHGISLGIYLRDPDGNGVEVFYELPRAEWPVDYHVFTREMTGQGRFPGPWDAELTAQRAAAK
;
A
#
# COMPACT_ATOMS: atom_id res chain seq x y z
N MET A 1 -35.01 5.93 8.78
CA MET A 1 -33.91 5.78 9.77
C MET A 1 -32.60 6.12 9.09
N SER A 2 -31.82 7.07 9.62
CA SER A 2 -30.49 7.37 9.10
C SER A 2 -29.55 6.21 9.47
N LYS A 3 -28.88 5.62 8.47
CA LYS A 3 -27.88 4.58 8.73
C LYS A 3 -26.58 5.28 9.18
N ARG A 4 -26.05 4.91 10.35
CA ARG A 4 -24.73 5.37 10.77
C ARG A 4 -23.67 4.69 9.89
N PRO A 5 -22.65 5.42 9.41
CA PRO A 5 -21.57 4.81 8.66
C PRO A 5 -20.76 3.84 9.55
N MET A 6 -20.32 2.75 8.95
CA MET A 6 -19.35 1.83 9.56
C MET A 6 -17.96 2.17 8.99
N TYR A 7 -16.95 2.02 9.83
CA TYR A 7 -15.56 2.24 9.46
C TYR A 7 -14.86 0.89 9.27
N LEU A 8 -14.04 0.78 8.24
CA LEU A 8 -13.16 -0.37 8.08
C LEU A 8 -12.07 -0.27 9.17
N GLN A 9 -12.02 -1.28 10.05
CA GLN A 9 -11.06 -1.32 11.15
C GLN A 9 -9.83 -2.13 10.78
N HIS A 10 -10.01 -3.32 10.21
CA HIS A 10 -8.90 -4.20 9.86
C HIS A 10 -9.22 -5.08 8.65
N VAL A 11 -8.17 -5.65 8.08
CA VAL A 11 -8.25 -6.68 7.04
C VAL A 11 -7.44 -7.89 7.48
N ASN A 12 -7.99 -9.09 7.31
CA ASN A 12 -7.25 -10.34 7.47
C ASN A 12 -6.80 -10.82 6.10
N ILE A 13 -5.51 -11.11 5.96
CA ILE A 13 -4.93 -11.72 4.76
C ILE A 13 -4.25 -13.04 5.11
N TYR A 14 -4.30 -13.95 4.16
CA TYR A 14 -3.60 -15.22 4.29
C TYR A 14 -2.15 -15.09 3.81
N VAL A 15 -1.24 -15.68 4.58
CA VAL A 15 0.20 -15.73 4.28
C VAL A 15 0.73 -17.15 4.45
N ARG A 16 1.78 -17.50 3.73
CA ARG A 16 2.41 -18.81 3.89
C ARG A 16 3.17 -18.94 5.20
N ASN A 17 3.79 -17.86 5.64
CA ASN A 17 4.57 -17.81 6.87
C ASN A 17 4.36 -16.46 7.57
N ALA A 18 3.70 -16.48 8.73
CA ALA A 18 3.34 -15.27 9.46
C ALA A 18 4.56 -14.52 10.01
N GLU A 19 5.64 -15.24 10.40
CA GLU A 19 6.88 -14.61 10.89
C GLU A 19 7.58 -13.81 9.78
N ARG A 20 7.85 -14.46 8.65
CA ARG A 20 8.46 -13.80 7.48
C ARG A 20 7.65 -12.57 7.02
N SER A 21 6.33 -12.71 6.95
CA SER A 21 5.48 -11.59 6.53
C SER A 21 5.47 -10.49 7.58
N LYS A 22 5.36 -10.82 8.88
CA LYS A 22 5.47 -9.87 10.00
C LYS A 22 6.75 -9.04 9.90
N GLU A 23 7.90 -9.69 9.74
CA GLU A 23 9.21 -9.02 9.62
C GLU A 23 9.23 -8.07 8.41
N TRP A 24 8.63 -8.47 7.28
CA TRP A 24 8.52 -7.63 6.11
C TRP A 24 7.64 -6.40 6.36
N TYR A 25 6.48 -6.56 7.00
CA TYR A 25 5.58 -5.45 7.31
C TYR A 25 6.20 -4.49 8.34
N GLU A 26 6.95 -4.99 9.30
CA GLU A 26 7.75 -4.18 10.25
C GLU A 26 8.83 -3.38 9.52
N ASP A 27 9.65 -4.04 8.69
CA ASP A 27 10.80 -3.40 8.01
C ASP A 27 10.36 -2.44 6.90
N MET A 28 9.37 -2.84 6.09
CA MET A 28 8.95 -2.05 4.95
C MET A 28 7.97 -0.94 5.30
N LEU A 29 6.97 -1.23 6.13
CA LEU A 29 5.88 -0.29 6.41
C LEU A 29 5.98 0.35 7.80
N GLY A 30 6.90 -0.12 8.65
CA GLY A 30 7.05 0.39 10.00
C GLY A 30 5.89 0.02 10.92
N LEU A 31 5.13 -1.03 10.59
CA LEU A 31 4.03 -1.46 11.45
C LEU A 31 4.58 -2.06 12.74
N HIS A 32 3.90 -1.78 13.84
CA HIS A 32 4.19 -2.45 15.09
C HIS A 32 3.37 -3.74 15.22
N THR A 33 3.95 -4.78 15.80
CA THR A 33 3.25 -6.02 16.09
C THR A 33 2.60 -5.95 17.46
N TYR A 34 1.27 -5.96 17.50
CA TYR A 34 0.50 -6.00 18.73
C TYR A 34 0.55 -7.39 19.37
N GLU A 35 0.36 -8.44 18.57
CA GLU A 35 0.42 -9.84 19.00
C GLU A 35 0.98 -10.70 17.87
N TYR A 36 1.88 -11.63 18.24
CA TYR A 36 2.38 -12.66 17.36
C TYR A 36 2.27 -14.03 18.00
N ARG A 37 1.73 -15.00 17.28
CA ARG A 37 1.66 -16.41 17.66
C ARG A 37 2.35 -17.25 16.61
N PRO A 38 3.52 -17.85 16.95
CA PRO A 38 4.29 -18.67 16.01
C PRO A 38 3.44 -19.77 15.35
N GLY A 39 3.56 -19.89 14.01
CA GLY A 39 2.84 -20.89 13.24
C GLY A 39 1.34 -20.61 13.02
N TRP A 40 0.82 -19.50 13.53
CA TRP A 40 -0.60 -19.18 13.44
C TRP A 40 -0.89 -17.78 12.84
N ALA A 41 -0.48 -16.72 13.53
CA ALA A 41 -0.85 -15.36 13.08
C ALA A 41 0.03 -14.26 13.66
N ALA A 42 0.04 -13.09 12.98
CA ALA A 42 0.51 -11.83 13.52
C ALA A 42 -0.57 -10.74 13.33
N PHE A 43 -0.73 -9.88 14.34
CA PHE A 43 -1.66 -8.76 14.36
C PHE A 43 -0.87 -7.47 14.45
N MET A 44 -1.01 -6.58 13.46
CA MET A 44 -0.12 -5.45 13.26
C MET A 44 -0.89 -4.16 12.95
N SER A 45 -0.33 -3.04 13.35
CA SER A 45 -0.90 -1.70 13.11
C SER A 45 0.18 -0.63 12.99
N ALA A 46 -0.10 0.42 12.22
CA ALA A 46 0.66 1.67 12.27
C ALA A 46 0.27 2.51 13.50
N ASP A 47 -0.96 2.37 13.98
CA ASP A 47 -1.48 3.06 15.15
C ASP A 47 -1.30 2.17 16.40
N THR A 48 -0.49 2.63 17.36
CA THR A 48 -0.22 1.89 18.60
C THR A 48 -1.40 1.89 19.60
N GLU A 49 -2.42 2.71 19.37
CA GLU A 49 -3.64 2.74 20.17
C GLU A 49 -4.69 1.73 19.68
N GLN A 50 -4.47 1.13 18.51
CA GLN A 50 -5.36 0.12 17.94
C GLN A 50 -4.76 -1.28 18.05
N SER A 51 -5.63 -2.28 18.16
CA SER A 51 -5.17 -3.68 18.25
C SER A 51 -4.52 -4.17 16.97
N HIS A 52 -5.08 -3.83 15.80
CA HIS A 52 -4.54 -4.17 14.50
C HIS A 52 -5.33 -3.50 13.37
N GLU A 53 -4.64 -3.23 12.28
CA GLU A 53 -5.19 -2.83 10.98
C GLU A 53 -5.06 -3.98 9.98
N VAL A 54 -4.03 -4.82 10.14
CA VAL A 54 -3.86 -6.04 9.35
C VAL A 54 -3.58 -7.24 10.26
N ALA A 55 -4.22 -8.38 9.94
CA ALA A 55 -3.90 -9.67 10.51
C ALA A 55 -3.33 -10.59 9.43
N LEU A 56 -2.17 -11.18 9.71
CA LEU A 56 -1.46 -12.10 8.84
C LEU A 56 -1.74 -13.52 9.33
N MET A 57 -2.65 -14.23 8.64
CA MET A 57 -3.09 -15.58 9.04
C MET A 57 -2.30 -16.65 8.29
N GLN A 58 -1.52 -17.46 9.01
CA GLN A 58 -0.66 -18.48 8.39
C GLN A 58 -1.45 -19.68 7.88
N LEU A 59 -1.20 -20.03 6.61
CA LEU A 59 -1.72 -21.25 5.99
C LEU A 59 -0.66 -22.36 5.84
N GLY A 60 0.62 -21.98 5.83
CA GLY A 60 1.73 -22.91 5.60
C GLY A 60 2.37 -22.79 4.21
N PRO A 61 3.55 -23.42 4.02
CA PRO A 61 4.40 -23.17 2.85
C PRO A 61 3.79 -23.63 1.52
N ASP A 62 2.92 -24.63 1.55
CA ASP A 62 2.32 -25.23 0.34
C ASP A 62 1.01 -24.56 -0.07
N ALA A 63 0.54 -23.55 0.67
CA ALA A 63 -0.69 -22.86 0.32
C ALA A 63 -0.58 -22.20 -1.07
N PRO A 64 -1.61 -22.30 -1.94
CA PRO A 64 -1.59 -21.67 -3.25
C PRO A 64 -1.56 -20.14 -3.11
N LEU A 65 -0.74 -19.48 -3.93
CA LEU A 65 -0.74 -18.02 -4.02
C LEU A 65 -1.92 -17.54 -4.88
N GLN A 66 -2.42 -16.35 -4.57
CA GLN A 66 -3.42 -15.69 -5.41
C GLN A 66 -2.82 -15.43 -6.80
N GLN A 67 -3.55 -15.83 -7.84
CA GLN A 67 -3.12 -15.62 -9.23
C GLN A 67 -3.72 -14.33 -9.79
N LYS A 68 -3.00 -13.72 -10.73
CA LYS A 68 -3.47 -12.54 -11.45
C LYS A 68 -4.81 -12.84 -12.15
N GLY A 69 -5.79 -11.96 -11.95
CA GLY A 69 -7.11 -12.08 -12.56
C GLY A 69 -8.15 -12.85 -11.73
N GLN A 70 -7.78 -13.36 -10.56
CA GLN A 70 -8.74 -13.90 -9.62
C GLN A 70 -9.51 -12.78 -8.91
N VAL A 71 -10.79 -13.01 -8.65
CA VAL A 71 -11.61 -12.13 -7.81
C VAL A 71 -11.12 -12.19 -6.38
N GLY A 72 -10.96 -11.02 -5.76
CA GLY A 72 -10.47 -10.91 -4.38
C GLY A 72 -9.88 -9.53 -4.10
N LEU A 73 -9.02 -9.44 -3.10
CA LEU A 73 -8.34 -8.20 -2.74
C LEU A 73 -7.29 -7.86 -3.81
N ASN A 74 -7.37 -6.65 -4.35
CA ASN A 74 -6.37 -6.15 -5.28
C ASN A 74 -5.10 -5.69 -4.55
N HIS A 75 -5.27 -4.80 -3.56
CA HIS A 75 -4.19 -4.32 -2.69
C HIS A 75 -4.75 -3.76 -1.38
N LEU A 76 -3.88 -3.64 -0.39
CA LEU A 76 -4.04 -2.83 0.80
C LEU A 76 -3.31 -1.51 0.58
N ALA A 77 -3.90 -0.38 1.02
CA ALA A 77 -3.31 0.94 0.82
C ALA A 77 -3.01 1.61 2.16
N TRP A 78 -1.75 2.02 2.35
CA TRP A 78 -1.28 2.79 3.50
C TRP A 78 -0.97 4.23 3.10
N ARG A 79 -1.60 5.16 3.79
CA ARG A 79 -1.43 6.59 3.57
C ARG A 79 -0.29 7.13 4.44
N LEU A 80 0.62 7.89 3.82
CA LEU A 80 1.66 8.66 4.50
C LEU A 80 1.22 10.10 4.76
N GLY A 81 1.83 10.71 5.77
CA GLY A 81 1.50 12.05 6.22
C GLY A 81 1.96 13.16 5.26
N SER A 82 3.05 12.94 4.53
CA SER A 82 3.64 13.93 3.64
C SER A 82 4.22 13.30 2.37
N LEU A 83 4.50 14.16 1.38
CA LEU A 83 5.23 13.75 0.17
C LEU A 83 6.68 13.35 0.48
N ASP A 84 7.28 13.95 1.50
CA ASP A 84 8.65 13.63 1.89
C ASP A 84 8.72 12.24 2.54
N ASP A 85 7.74 11.84 3.33
CA ASP A 85 7.62 10.46 3.83
C ASP A 85 7.52 9.45 2.67
N LEU A 86 6.84 9.82 1.57
CA LEU A 86 6.74 8.94 0.40
C LEU A 86 8.08 8.84 -0.35
N LYS A 87 8.90 9.91 -0.38
CA LYS A 87 10.26 9.85 -0.91
C LYS A 87 11.15 8.93 -0.07
N GLU A 88 11.08 9.07 1.24
CA GLU A 88 11.81 8.18 2.17
C GLU A 88 11.40 6.71 1.99
N PHE A 89 10.10 6.45 1.78
CA PHE A 89 9.62 5.10 1.48
C PHE A 89 10.16 4.58 0.14
N TYR A 90 10.21 5.43 -0.91
CA TYR A 90 10.82 5.06 -2.19
C TYR A 90 12.29 4.68 -2.02
N ASP A 91 13.07 5.50 -1.29
CA ASP A 91 14.48 5.24 -1.01
C ASP A 91 14.65 3.94 -0.21
N ARG A 92 13.79 3.68 0.78
CA ARG A 92 13.74 2.40 1.51
C ARG A 92 13.53 1.21 0.58
N CYS A 93 12.61 1.32 -0.38
CA CYS A 93 12.41 0.25 -1.39
C CYS A 93 13.71 0.00 -2.17
N ARG A 94 14.44 1.05 -2.55
CA ARG A 94 15.70 0.93 -3.27
C ARG A 94 16.80 0.30 -2.41
N GLU A 95 16.96 0.74 -1.19
CA GLU A 95 17.93 0.19 -0.23
C GLU A 95 17.70 -1.30 0.08
N ARG A 96 16.43 -1.67 0.29
CA ARG A 96 16.01 -3.05 0.55
C ARG A 96 15.92 -3.90 -0.70
N ARG A 97 16.15 -3.33 -1.88
CA ARG A 97 15.97 -3.99 -3.18
C ARG A 97 14.56 -4.58 -3.32
N GLN A 98 13.58 -3.92 -2.71
CA GLN A 98 12.17 -4.28 -2.85
C GLN A 98 11.69 -3.88 -4.25
N PRO A 99 11.21 -4.81 -5.07
CA PRO A 99 10.68 -4.48 -6.38
C PRO A 99 9.47 -3.55 -6.28
N ILE A 100 9.51 -2.44 -7.01
CA ILE A 100 8.37 -1.57 -7.24
C ILE A 100 7.67 -2.06 -8.50
N GLU A 101 6.38 -2.39 -8.39
CA GLU A 101 5.58 -2.89 -9.52
C GLU A 101 5.18 -1.76 -10.46
N ARG A 102 4.80 -0.63 -9.88
CA ARG A 102 4.47 0.62 -10.60
C ARG A 102 4.43 1.80 -9.63
N ILE A 103 4.51 2.98 -10.20
CA ILE A 103 4.20 4.24 -9.54
C ILE A 103 3.04 4.88 -10.30
N ALA A 104 1.99 5.32 -9.61
CA ALA A 104 0.81 5.87 -10.25
C ALA A 104 0.46 7.25 -9.67
N ASP A 105 0.41 8.23 -10.57
CA ASP A 105 -0.09 9.58 -10.29
C ASP A 105 -1.59 9.61 -10.62
N HIS A 106 -2.41 9.74 -9.58
CA HIS A 106 -3.87 9.81 -9.67
C HIS A 106 -4.38 11.27 -9.66
N GLY A 107 -3.50 12.26 -9.76
CA GLY A 107 -3.84 13.69 -9.78
C GLY A 107 -4.04 14.29 -8.38
N ILE A 108 -4.70 13.61 -7.46
CA ILE A 108 -4.83 14.01 -6.04
C ILE A 108 -3.91 13.21 -5.14
N SER A 109 -3.37 12.10 -5.60
CA SER A 109 -2.45 11.24 -4.87
C SER A 109 -1.39 10.64 -5.78
N LEU A 110 -0.27 10.27 -5.19
CA LEU A 110 0.77 9.46 -5.82
C LEU A 110 0.95 8.19 -5.00
N GLY A 111 0.85 7.03 -5.65
CA GLY A 111 1.00 5.71 -5.04
C GLY A 111 2.18 4.93 -5.59
N ILE A 112 2.90 4.24 -4.69
CA ILE A 112 3.95 3.26 -4.99
C ILE A 112 3.38 1.88 -4.71
N TYR A 113 3.35 1.01 -5.74
CA TYR A 113 2.76 -0.32 -5.69
C TYR A 113 3.83 -1.40 -5.65
N LEU A 114 3.70 -2.31 -4.72
CA LEU A 114 4.62 -3.42 -4.51
C LEU A 114 3.87 -4.69 -4.06
N ARG A 115 4.59 -5.76 -3.85
CA ARG A 115 4.06 -7.03 -3.34
C ARG A 115 4.71 -7.38 -2.02
N ASP A 116 3.89 -7.91 -1.09
CA ASP A 116 4.41 -8.56 0.09
C ASP A 116 5.09 -9.91 -0.25
N PRO A 117 5.70 -10.61 0.72
CA PRO A 117 6.39 -11.88 0.44
C PRO A 117 5.53 -12.99 -0.16
N ASP A 118 4.20 -12.92 -0.05
CA ASP A 118 3.27 -13.89 -0.62
C ASP A 118 2.51 -13.37 -1.85
N GLY A 119 2.91 -12.19 -2.36
CA GLY A 119 2.33 -11.60 -3.55
C GLY A 119 1.05 -10.80 -3.32
N ASN A 120 0.65 -10.56 -2.06
CA ASN A 120 -0.45 -9.66 -1.78
C ASN A 120 -0.10 -8.24 -2.19
N GLY A 121 -1.04 -7.53 -2.83
CA GLY A 121 -0.84 -6.17 -3.30
C GLY A 121 -0.74 -5.19 -2.13
N VAL A 122 0.25 -4.30 -2.21
CA VAL A 122 0.48 -3.21 -1.26
C VAL A 122 0.63 -1.92 -2.02
N GLU A 123 -0.10 -0.89 -1.63
CA GLU A 123 0.08 0.48 -2.08
C GLU A 123 0.53 1.33 -0.89
N VAL A 124 1.57 2.13 -1.08
CA VAL A 124 1.94 3.19 -0.13
C VAL A 124 1.82 4.51 -0.86
N PHE A 125 1.01 5.44 -0.32
CA PHE A 125 0.65 6.64 -1.05
C PHE A 125 0.62 7.90 -0.18
N TYR A 126 0.82 9.03 -0.83
CA TYR A 126 0.50 10.35 -0.30
C TYR A 126 -0.68 10.94 -1.06
N GLU A 127 -1.59 11.55 -0.34
CA GLU A 127 -2.78 12.22 -0.89
C GLU A 127 -2.81 13.68 -0.46
N LEU A 128 -3.07 14.57 -1.42
CA LEU A 128 -3.22 16.00 -1.16
C LEU A 128 -4.31 16.28 -0.10
N PRO A 129 -4.14 17.32 0.71
CA PRO A 129 -5.21 17.79 1.58
C PRO A 129 -6.50 18.06 0.79
N ARG A 130 -7.66 17.74 1.38
CA ARG A 130 -8.96 17.86 0.70
C ARG A 130 -9.20 19.27 0.11
N ALA A 131 -8.65 20.32 0.73
CA ALA A 131 -8.78 21.70 0.25
C ALA A 131 -8.02 21.97 -1.07
N GLU A 132 -7.06 21.11 -1.43
CA GLU A 132 -6.28 21.22 -2.65
C GLU A 132 -6.84 20.39 -3.82
N TRP A 133 -7.92 19.64 -3.57
CA TRP A 133 -8.54 18.86 -4.62
C TRP A 133 -9.28 19.77 -5.59
N PRO A 134 -9.23 19.49 -6.91
CA PRO A 134 -10.06 20.20 -7.89
C PRO A 134 -11.56 20.07 -7.57
N VAL A 135 -12.33 21.11 -7.87
CA VAL A 135 -13.76 21.15 -7.54
C VAL A 135 -14.54 20.01 -8.19
N ASP A 136 -14.21 19.67 -9.45
CA ASP A 136 -14.88 18.65 -10.25
C ASP A 136 -14.01 17.37 -10.36
N TYR A 137 -13.35 16.98 -9.27
CA TYR A 137 -12.46 15.83 -9.29
C TYR A 137 -13.22 14.50 -9.42
N HIS A 138 -12.86 13.76 -10.45
CA HIS A 138 -13.30 12.38 -10.66
C HIS A 138 -12.10 11.43 -10.52
N VAL A 139 -12.07 10.64 -9.44
CA VAL A 139 -10.93 9.80 -9.02
C VAL A 139 -10.36 8.92 -10.13
N PHE A 140 -11.16 8.57 -11.13
CA PHE A 140 -10.77 7.62 -12.17
C PHE A 140 -10.71 8.20 -13.58
N THR A 141 -10.75 9.52 -13.75
CA THR A 141 -10.56 10.12 -15.06
C THR A 141 -9.08 10.25 -15.39
N ARG A 142 -8.68 9.70 -16.54
CA ARG A 142 -7.30 9.70 -17.04
C ARG A 142 -6.71 11.09 -17.32
N GLU A 143 -7.53 12.12 -17.29
CA GLU A 143 -7.14 13.49 -17.68
C GLU A 143 -6.44 14.27 -16.57
N MET A 144 -6.42 13.75 -15.35
CA MET A 144 -5.88 14.45 -14.19
C MET A 144 -4.48 13.97 -13.79
N THR A 145 -3.60 13.84 -14.76
CA THR A 145 -2.19 13.69 -14.45
C THR A 145 -1.65 15.02 -13.94
N GLY A 146 -1.51 15.16 -12.64
CA GLY A 146 -0.95 16.35 -12.03
C GLY A 146 0.53 16.47 -12.34
N GLN A 147 0.88 16.96 -13.53
CA GLN A 147 2.26 17.24 -13.87
C GLN A 147 2.85 18.21 -12.84
N GLY A 148 3.86 17.74 -12.11
CA GLY A 148 4.60 18.55 -11.16
C GLY A 148 4.00 18.68 -9.75
N ARG A 149 2.86 18.03 -9.45
CA ARG A 149 2.29 18.04 -8.10
C ARG A 149 3.07 17.19 -7.08
N PHE A 150 3.70 16.15 -7.55
CA PHE A 150 4.41 15.16 -6.73
C PHE A 150 5.84 14.97 -7.23
N PRO A 151 6.68 16.03 -7.22
CA PRO A 151 8.06 15.91 -7.67
C PRO A 151 8.85 15.00 -6.73
N GLY A 152 9.65 14.11 -7.32
CA GLY A 152 10.39 13.15 -6.51
C GLY A 152 11.37 12.29 -7.30
N PRO A 153 12.04 11.34 -6.64
CA PRO A 153 13.04 10.47 -7.26
C PRO A 153 12.46 9.56 -8.36
N TRP A 154 11.15 9.46 -8.45
CA TRP A 154 10.38 8.70 -9.44
C TRP A 154 10.08 9.46 -10.75
N ASP A 155 10.49 10.72 -10.89
CA ASP A 155 10.10 11.56 -12.04
C ASP A 155 10.53 10.95 -13.38
N ALA A 156 11.71 10.34 -13.44
CA ALA A 156 12.19 9.65 -14.63
C ALA A 156 11.32 8.42 -14.98
N GLU A 157 10.94 7.63 -13.97
CA GLU A 157 10.06 6.47 -14.13
C GLU A 157 8.67 6.87 -14.61
N LEU A 158 8.06 7.88 -14.01
CA LEU A 158 6.76 8.41 -14.43
C LEU A 158 6.79 8.94 -15.86
N THR A 159 7.87 9.61 -16.24
CA THR A 159 8.05 10.10 -17.61
C THR A 159 8.14 8.95 -18.61
N ALA A 160 8.90 7.91 -18.30
CA ALA A 160 9.04 6.73 -19.14
C ALA A 160 7.71 5.95 -19.27
N GLN A 161 6.98 5.78 -18.17
CA GLN A 161 5.66 5.12 -18.17
C GLN A 161 4.64 5.88 -19.04
N ARG A 162 4.62 7.21 -18.97
CA ARG A 162 3.76 8.06 -19.81
C ARG A 162 4.12 7.98 -21.30
N ALA A 163 5.40 7.85 -21.62
CA ALA A 163 5.86 7.69 -23.01
C ALA A 163 5.45 6.33 -23.59
N ALA A 164 5.47 5.26 -22.78
CA ALA A 164 5.09 3.91 -23.19
C ALA A 164 3.57 3.69 -23.31
N ALA A 165 2.76 4.58 -22.73
CA ALA A 165 1.29 4.49 -22.75
C ALA A 165 0.65 5.23 -23.94
N LYS A 166 1.44 5.94 -24.76
CA LYS A 166 1.02 6.64 -25.99
C LYS A 166 1.28 5.77 -27.21
#